data_a9e352527e7f0a1cfd0ed53d3bfcf4d3
#
_entry.id   a9e352527e7f0a1cfd0ed53d3bfcf4d3
#
_cell.length_a   1.000
_cell.length_b   1.000
_cell.length_c   1.000
_cell.angle_alpha   90.00
_cell.angle_beta   90.00
_cell.angle_gamma   90.00
#
_symmetry.space_group_name_H-M   'P 1'
#
loop_
_entity.id
_entity.type
_entity.pdbx_description
1 polymer ?
#
loop_
_entity_poly.entity_id
_entity_poly.type
_entity_poly.pdbx_seq_one_letter_code
_entity_poly.pdbx_strand_id
1 'polypeptide(L)'
;MLLSKWSEAIDLLLNPRDGEPDDLRTARQHWKDTKNAKEALKKIPRGKCIESDLLQGLVRHGPSGLVNALQSISRNTRLMYVHAYQSYVWNSMASKRIKVFIMKSVIILSDSYFMVILSFTNERSCMLSLIIQDGVTAKA
;
A
#
# COMPACT_ATOMS: atom_id res chain seq x y z
N MET A 1 9.73 -6.24 4.21
CA MET A 1 9.99 -7.68 4.09
C MET A 1 11.17 -7.98 3.18
N LEU A 2 11.23 -7.48 1.94
CA LEU A 2 12.34 -7.76 1.00
C LEU A 2 13.72 -7.33 1.49
N LEU A 3 13.81 -6.33 2.37
CA LEU A 3 15.05 -5.80 2.93
C LEU A 3 15.34 -6.32 4.35
N SER A 4 14.65 -7.39 4.79
CA SER A 4 14.75 -7.96 6.15
C SER A 4 14.45 -6.99 7.30
N LYS A 5 13.79 -5.88 7.01
CA LYS A 5 13.36 -4.89 8.00
C LYS A 5 12.03 -5.30 8.65
N TRP A 6 12.09 -6.36 9.45
CA TRP A 6 10.89 -7.00 10.01
C TRP A 6 10.15 -6.12 11.02
N SER A 7 10.89 -5.35 11.81
CA SER A 7 10.32 -4.41 12.78
C SER A 7 9.49 -3.33 12.09
N GLU A 8 10.05 -2.68 11.07
CA GLU A 8 9.34 -1.66 10.27
C GLU A 8 8.08 -2.25 9.60
N ALA A 9 8.18 -3.50 9.10
CA ALA A 9 7.03 -4.16 8.48
C ALA A 9 5.88 -4.40 9.48
N ILE A 10 6.18 -4.81 10.71
CA ILE A 10 5.19 -4.98 11.77
C ILE A 10 4.57 -3.65 12.17
N ASP A 11 5.40 -2.61 12.32
CA ASP A 11 4.93 -1.28 12.64
C ASP A 11 4.01 -0.70 11.55
N LEU A 12 4.31 -0.93 10.28
CA LEU A 12 3.43 -0.54 9.17
C LEU A 12 2.09 -1.30 9.18
N LEU A 13 2.11 -2.60 9.51
CA LEU A 13 0.89 -3.40 9.60
C LEU A 13 0.00 -2.95 10.75
N LEU A 14 0.58 -2.54 11.87
CA LEU A 14 -0.11 -2.10 13.08
C LEU A 14 -0.24 -0.57 13.18
N ASN A 15 0.10 0.18 12.14
CA ASN A 15 -0.09 1.63 12.14
C ASN A 15 -1.59 1.97 12.00
N PRO A 16 -2.13 2.92 12.78
CA PRO A 16 -3.50 3.39 12.65
C PRO A 16 -3.79 3.88 11.22
N ARG A 17 -5.00 3.61 10.73
CA ARG A 17 -5.46 4.00 9.38
C ARG A 17 -6.73 4.81 9.48
N ASP A 18 -6.96 5.66 8.49
CA ASP A 18 -8.20 6.42 8.38
C ASP A 18 -9.34 5.52 7.94
N GLY A 19 -10.53 5.72 8.53
CA GLY A 19 -11.74 4.97 8.19
C GLY A 19 -11.84 3.56 8.80
N GLU A 20 -10.95 3.17 9.71
CA GLU A 20 -11.08 1.90 10.44
C GLU A 20 -12.01 2.02 11.67
N PRO A 21 -12.56 0.89 12.17
CA PRO A 21 -13.35 0.86 13.40
C PRO A 21 -12.54 1.40 14.59
N ASP A 22 -13.21 2.15 15.49
CA ASP A 22 -12.57 2.81 16.63
C ASP A 22 -11.85 1.84 17.58
N ASP A 23 -12.37 0.63 17.73
CA ASP A 23 -11.76 -0.42 18.55
C ASP A 23 -10.37 -0.84 18.01
N LEU A 24 -10.28 -1.06 16.70
CA LEU A 24 -9.02 -1.41 16.05
C LEU A 24 -8.04 -0.24 16.07
N ARG A 25 -8.54 0.97 15.83
CA ARG A 25 -7.76 2.20 15.89
C ARG A 25 -7.14 2.40 17.27
N THR A 26 -7.93 2.19 18.32
CA THR A 26 -7.47 2.29 19.72
C THR A 26 -6.39 1.27 20.03
N ALA A 27 -6.56 0.01 19.58
CA ALA A 27 -5.57 -1.04 19.79
C ALA A 27 -4.24 -0.75 19.04
N ARG A 28 -4.33 -0.24 17.81
CA ARG A 28 -3.16 0.13 16.99
C ARG A 28 -2.45 1.35 17.57
N GLN A 29 -3.20 2.36 18.03
CA GLN A 29 -2.62 3.53 18.70
C GLN A 29 -1.88 3.10 19.98
N HIS A 30 -2.47 2.22 20.78
CA HIS A 30 -1.82 1.68 21.97
C HIS A 30 -0.52 0.94 21.64
N TRP A 31 -0.50 0.13 20.56
CA TRP A 31 0.73 -0.50 20.09
C TRP A 31 1.79 0.53 19.69
N LYS A 32 1.39 1.58 18.98
CA LYS A 32 2.30 2.65 18.55
C LYS A 32 2.98 3.33 19.72
N ASP A 33 2.20 3.58 20.80
CA ASP A 33 2.67 4.33 21.96
C ASP A 33 3.50 3.47 22.93
N THR A 34 3.09 2.22 23.17
CA THR A 34 3.68 1.38 24.22
C THR A 34 4.53 0.22 23.71
N LYS A 35 4.37 -0.19 22.45
CA LYS A 35 4.97 -1.42 21.88
C LYS A 35 4.68 -2.68 22.69
N ASN A 36 3.62 -2.67 23.52
CA ASN A 36 3.21 -3.79 24.34
C ASN A 36 2.12 -4.63 23.66
N ALA A 37 2.52 -5.77 23.08
CA ALA A 37 1.62 -6.65 22.34
C ALA A 37 0.48 -7.23 23.22
N LYS A 38 0.76 -7.53 24.50
CA LYS A 38 -0.24 -8.10 25.41
C LYS A 38 -1.38 -7.15 25.70
N GLU A 39 -1.07 -5.89 25.92
CA GLU A 39 -2.07 -4.85 26.23
C GLU A 39 -2.84 -4.43 24.97
N ALA A 40 -2.15 -4.29 23.85
CA ALA A 40 -2.79 -4.01 22.56
C ALA A 40 -3.78 -5.13 22.18
N LEU A 41 -3.42 -6.40 22.39
CA LEU A 41 -4.28 -7.54 22.12
C LEU A 41 -5.58 -7.53 22.93
N LYS A 42 -5.56 -7.05 24.19
CA LYS A 42 -6.77 -6.95 25.02
C LYS A 42 -7.79 -5.93 24.49
N LYS A 43 -7.32 -4.94 23.72
CA LYS A 43 -8.15 -3.89 23.15
C LYS A 43 -8.75 -4.27 21.79
N ILE A 44 -8.28 -5.35 21.18
CA ILE A 44 -8.84 -5.82 19.91
C ILE A 44 -10.17 -6.51 20.16
N PRO A 45 -11.22 -6.18 19.37
CA PRO A 45 -12.50 -6.87 19.46
C PRO A 45 -12.34 -8.36 19.19
N ARG A 46 -13.17 -9.17 19.83
CA ARG A 46 -13.20 -10.62 19.63
C ARG A 46 -13.61 -10.92 18.19
N GLY A 47 -12.66 -11.36 17.40
CA GLY A 47 -12.85 -11.71 15.99
C GLY A 47 -11.54 -12.16 15.37
N LYS A 48 -11.64 -12.84 14.26
CA LYS A 48 -10.46 -13.30 13.50
C LYS A 48 -10.00 -12.14 12.62
N CYS A 49 -9.01 -11.40 13.09
CA CYS A 49 -8.39 -10.32 12.33
C CYS A 49 -6.87 -10.47 12.28
N ILE A 50 -6.26 -9.90 11.25
CA ILE A 50 -4.82 -10.01 10.98
C ILE A 50 -4.00 -9.44 12.14
N GLU A 51 -4.49 -8.36 12.73
CA GLU A 51 -3.88 -7.68 13.88
C GLU A 51 -3.85 -8.58 15.11
N SER A 52 -4.95 -9.31 15.35
CA SER A 52 -5.03 -10.29 16.45
C SER A 52 -4.01 -11.42 16.27
N ASP A 53 -3.94 -12.01 15.07
CA ASP A 53 -2.99 -13.08 14.76
C ASP A 53 -1.54 -12.61 14.93
N LEU A 54 -1.24 -11.41 14.45
CA LEU A 54 0.10 -10.82 14.55
C LEU A 54 0.49 -10.51 16.00
N LEU A 55 -0.40 -9.88 16.78
CA LEU A 55 -0.15 -9.57 18.18
C LEU A 55 -0.02 -10.84 19.04
N GLN A 56 -0.83 -11.87 18.78
CA GLN A 56 -0.66 -13.18 19.43
C GLN A 56 0.71 -13.79 19.09
N GLY A 57 1.15 -13.68 17.82
CA GLY A 57 2.47 -14.10 17.40
C GLY A 57 3.58 -13.38 18.16
N LEU A 58 3.47 -12.06 18.33
CA LEU A 58 4.44 -11.25 19.10
C LEU A 58 4.45 -11.62 20.58
N VAL A 59 3.29 -11.93 21.17
CA VAL A 59 3.21 -12.40 22.57
C VAL A 59 3.88 -13.75 22.75
N ARG A 60 3.74 -14.67 21.77
CA ARG A 60 4.33 -16.05 21.85
C ARG A 60 5.84 -16.04 21.62
N HIS A 61 6.31 -15.29 20.62
CA HIS A 61 7.70 -15.37 20.17
C HIS A 61 8.59 -14.24 20.71
N GLY A 62 8.00 -13.28 21.37
CA GLY A 62 8.72 -12.14 21.95
C GLY A 62 9.29 -11.17 20.90
N PRO A 63 10.03 -10.16 21.37
CA PRO A 63 10.55 -9.08 20.50
C PRO A 63 11.64 -9.53 19.51
N SER A 64 12.33 -10.63 19.79
CA SER A 64 13.35 -11.19 18.87
C SER A 64 12.76 -12.12 17.82
N GLY A 65 11.54 -12.64 18.03
CA GLY A 65 10.87 -13.60 17.12
C GLY A 65 9.98 -12.94 16.07
N LEU A 66 10.36 -11.80 15.49
CA LEU A 66 9.52 -11.01 14.58
C LEU A 66 9.09 -11.79 13.32
N VAL A 67 9.97 -12.61 12.76
CA VAL A 67 9.65 -13.44 11.59
C VAL A 67 8.59 -14.49 11.96
N ASN A 68 8.74 -15.15 13.12
CA ASN A 68 7.77 -16.14 13.60
C ASN A 68 6.41 -15.48 13.93
N ALA A 69 6.43 -14.26 14.47
CA ALA A 69 5.22 -13.47 14.69
C ALA A 69 4.49 -13.16 13.36
N LEU A 70 5.21 -12.79 12.31
CA LEU A 70 4.63 -12.60 10.98
C LEU A 70 4.10 -13.89 10.37
N GLN A 71 4.69 -15.03 10.69
CA GLN A 71 4.20 -16.36 10.25
C GLN A 71 2.85 -16.75 10.89
N SER A 72 2.45 -16.11 12.00
CA SER A 72 1.13 -16.29 12.60
C SER A 72 -0.01 -15.80 11.69
N ILE A 73 0.28 -14.83 10.82
CA ILE A 73 -0.66 -14.37 9.78
C ILE A 73 -0.85 -15.48 8.74
N SER A 74 -2.08 -15.66 8.28
CA SER A 74 -2.41 -16.69 7.28
C SER A 74 -1.53 -16.56 6.02
N ARG A 75 -1.15 -17.69 5.42
CA ARG A 75 -0.31 -17.73 4.22
C ARG A 75 -0.91 -16.89 3.08
N ASN A 76 -2.22 -16.99 2.87
CA ASN A 76 -2.90 -16.26 1.80
C ASN A 76 -2.79 -14.76 1.98
N THR A 77 -2.98 -14.26 3.20
CA THR A 77 -2.82 -12.83 3.51
C THR A 77 -1.39 -12.36 3.28
N ARG A 78 -0.40 -13.16 3.68
CA ARG A 78 1.02 -12.82 3.43
C ARG A 78 1.35 -12.77 1.94
N LEU A 79 0.80 -13.67 1.12
CA LEU A 79 0.93 -13.64 -0.33
C LEU A 79 0.29 -12.40 -0.94
N MET A 80 -0.86 -11.95 -0.43
CA MET A 80 -1.50 -10.71 -0.91
C MET A 80 -0.59 -9.48 -0.77
N TYR A 81 0.21 -9.38 0.29
CA TYR A 81 1.17 -8.27 0.44
C TYR A 81 2.24 -8.30 -0.65
N VAL A 82 2.74 -9.49 -1.01
CA VAL A 82 3.72 -9.65 -2.10
C VAL A 82 3.10 -9.28 -3.44
N HIS A 83 1.88 -9.76 -3.72
CA HIS A 83 1.17 -9.45 -4.96
C HIS A 83 0.81 -7.96 -5.07
N ALA A 84 0.42 -7.32 -3.97
CA ALA A 84 0.18 -5.89 -3.95
C ALA A 84 1.44 -5.09 -4.33
N TYR A 85 2.62 -5.47 -3.81
CA TYR A 85 3.87 -4.85 -4.17
C TYR A 85 4.24 -5.08 -5.64
N GLN A 86 4.06 -6.31 -6.15
CA GLN A 86 4.28 -6.61 -7.57
C GLN A 86 3.38 -5.77 -8.47
N SER A 87 2.10 -5.63 -8.12
CA SER A 87 1.14 -4.81 -8.85
C SER A 87 1.55 -3.32 -8.83
N TYR A 88 2.00 -2.82 -7.68
CA TYR A 88 2.50 -1.46 -7.56
C TYR A 88 3.69 -1.19 -8.48
N VAL A 89 4.69 -2.09 -8.48
CA VAL A 89 5.86 -1.96 -9.36
C VAL A 89 5.44 -2.01 -10.84
N TRP A 90 4.57 -2.95 -11.19
CA TRP A 90 4.08 -3.09 -12.56
C TRP A 90 3.34 -1.83 -13.02
N ASN A 91 2.40 -1.31 -12.22
CA ASN A 91 1.65 -0.09 -12.51
C ASN A 91 2.58 1.12 -12.65
N SER A 92 3.59 1.23 -11.79
CA SER A 92 4.58 2.29 -11.85
C SER A 92 5.39 2.23 -13.17
N MET A 93 5.80 1.03 -13.58
CA MET A 93 6.52 0.84 -14.85
C MET A 93 5.62 1.11 -16.06
N ALA A 94 4.38 0.63 -16.05
CA ALA A 94 3.40 0.89 -17.10
C ALA A 94 3.12 2.39 -17.26
N SER A 95 2.92 3.10 -16.15
CA SER A 95 2.71 4.55 -16.15
C SER A 95 3.92 5.31 -16.74
N LYS A 96 5.14 4.89 -16.38
CA LYS A 96 6.36 5.48 -16.97
C LYS A 96 6.42 5.24 -18.49
N ARG A 97 6.12 4.03 -18.94
CA ARG A 97 6.10 3.70 -20.39
C ARG A 97 5.07 4.54 -21.14
N ILE A 98 3.86 4.66 -20.60
CA ILE A 98 2.79 5.46 -21.20
C ILE A 98 3.23 6.93 -21.31
N LYS A 99 3.80 7.51 -20.24
CA LYS A 99 4.32 8.88 -20.26
C LYS A 99 5.37 9.08 -21.35
N VAL A 100 6.35 8.18 -21.45
CA VAL A 100 7.40 8.27 -22.49
C VAL A 100 6.83 8.10 -23.88
N PHE A 101 5.86 7.20 -24.07
CA PHE A 101 5.22 6.99 -25.37
C PHE A 101 4.42 8.22 -25.81
N ILE A 102 3.61 8.80 -24.92
CA ILE A 102 2.85 10.01 -25.20
C ILE A 102 3.80 11.16 -25.51
N MET A 103 4.85 11.37 -24.73
CA MET A 103 5.84 12.43 -24.97
C MET A 103 6.51 12.28 -26.34
N LYS A 104 6.92 11.06 -26.72
CA LYS A 104 7.51 10.81 -28.05
C LYS A 104 6.50 11.04 -29.16
N SER A 105 5.25 10.60 -28.99
CA SER A 105 4.19 10.80 -29.98
C SER A 105 3.85 12.27 -30.17
N VAL A 106 3.80 13.05 -29.08
CA VAL A 106 3.58 14.51 -29.13
C VAL A 106 4.73 15.21 -29.85
N ILE A 107 5.99 14.82 -29.63
CA ILE A 107 7.15 15.42 -30.30
C ILE A 107 7.13 15.08 -31.81
N ILE A 108 6.77 13.87 -32.20
CA ILE A 108 6.71 13.48 -33.61
C ILE A 108 5.54 14.15 -34.36
N LEU A 109 4.45 14.46 -33.65
CA LEU A 109 3.24 15.05 -34.24
C LEU A 109 3.20 16.56 -34.18
N SER A 110 4.18 17.22 -33.53
CA SER A 110 4.20 18.69 -33.40
C SER A 110 4.42 19.41 -34.71
N ASP A 111 4.88 18.72 -35.77
CA ASP A 111 5.14 19.35 -37.08
C ASP A 111 3.98 19.28 -38.07
N SER A 112 2.93 18.47 -37.86
CA SER A 112 1.85 18.37 -38.85
C SER A 112 0.41 18.07 -38.35
N TYR A 113 0.18 17.63 -37.13
CA TYR A 113 -1.14 17.09 -36.70
C TYR A 113 -1.65 17.53 -35.33
N PHE A 114 -1.28 18.72 -34.86
CA PHE A 114 -1.72 19.23 -33.56
C PHE A 114 -3.24 19.32 -33.38
N MET A 115 -4.01 19.38 -34.47
CA MET A 115 -5.48 19.54 -34.43
C MET A 115 -6.26 18.22 -34.32
N VAL A 116 -5.70 17.09 -34.70
CA VAL A 116 -6.45 15.80 -34.72
C VAL A 116 -6.46 15.13 -33.35
N ILE A 117 -5.44 15.32 -32.54
CA ILE A 117 -5.35 14.68 -31.21
C ILE A 117 -6.26 15.35 -30.17
N LEU A 118 -6.47 16.66 -30.26
CA LEU A 118 -7.41 17.37 -29.37
C LEU A 118 -8.87 16.98 -29.57
N SER A 119 -9.28 16.54 -30.77
CA SER A 119 -10.64 16.08 -31.04
C SER A 119 -10.91 14.66 -30.52
N PHE A 120 -9.89 13.80 -30.43
CA PHE A 120 -10.03 12.43 -29.91
C PHE A 120 -9.94 12.34 -28.38
N THR A 121 -9.35 13.33 -27.72
CA THR A 121 -9.20 13.33 -26.25
C THR A 121 -10.45 13.81 -25.52
N ASN A 122 -11.38 14.47 -26.20
CA ASN A 122 -12.58 15.03 -25.56
C ASN A 122 -13.65 13.97 -25.21
N GLU A 123 -13.65 12.79 -25.85
CA GLU A 123 -14.60 11.71 -25.54
C GLU A 123 -14.06 10.63 -24.56
N ARG A 124 -12.73 10.58 -24.32
CA ARG A 124 -12.11 9.65 -23.38
C ARG A 124 -11.41 10.33 -22.20
N SER A 125 -11.75 11.56 -21.93
CA SER A 125 -11.10 12.44 -20.95
C SER A 125 -11.25 12.00 -19.50
N CYS A 126 -12.17 11.09 -19.19
CA CYS A 126 -12.44 10.65 -17.81
C CYS A 126 -11.42 9.64 -17.28
N MET A 127 -10.80 8.84 -18.16
CA MET A 127 -9.81 7.83 -17.73
C MET A 127 -8.38 8.36 -17.69
N LEU A 128 -8.03 9.30 -18.58
CA LEU A 128 -6.69 9.90 -18.64
C LEU A 128 -6.47 11.00 -17.60
N SER A 129 -7.51 11.72 -17.20
CA SER A 129 -7.42 12.73 -16.12
C SER A 129 -7.14 12.11 -14.75
N LEU A 130 -7.67 10.90 -14.46
CA LEU A 130 -7.35 10.17 -13.24
C LEU A 130 -5.88 9.74 -13.17
N ILE A 131 -5.29 9.34 -14.29
CA ILE A 131 -3.88 8.90 -14.36
C ILE A 131 -2.91 10.10 -14.25
N ILE A 132 -3.32 11.29 -14.68
CA ILE A 132 -2.48 12.49 -14.66
C ILE A 132 -2.53 13.19 -13.30
N GLN A 133 -3.68 13.17 -12.61
CA GLN A 133 -3.83 13.82 -11.30
C GLN A 133 -3.00 13.13 -10.20
N ASP A 134 -2.90 11.80 -10.21
CA ASP A 134 -2.07 11.08 -9.24
C ASP A 134 -0.56 11.22 -9.48
N GLY A 135 -0.16 11.70 -10.66
CA GLY A 135 1.24 11.92 -11.02
C GLY A 135 1.80 13.30 -10.62
N VAL A 136 0.94 14.28 -10.30
CA VAL A 136 1.36 15.66 -9.98
C VAL A 136 1.50 15.88 -8.47
N THR A 137 0.81 15.12 -7.64
CA THR A 137 0.88 15.23 -6.18
C THR A 137 2.06 14.51 -5.53
N ALA A 138 2.89 13.82 -6.30
CA ALA A 138 4.09 13.11 -5.79
C ALA A 138 5.38 13.95 -5.84
N LYS A 139 5.28 15.29 -6.09
CA LYS A 139 6.41 16.23 -6.02
C LYS A 139 5.96 17.51 -5.33
N ALA A 140 5.86 17.48 -4.03
CA ALA A 140 6.01 18.60 -3.12
C ALA A 140 6.66 18.07 -1.83
#